data_4e7f883e18f19dd9ce7ad7d016891a6d
#
_entry.id   4e7f883e18f19dd9ce7ad7d016891a6d
#
_cell.length_a   1.000
_cell.length_b   1.000
_cell.length_c   1.000
_cell.angle_alpha   90.00
_cell.angle_beta   90.00
_cell.angle_gamma   90.00
#
_symmetry.space_group_name_H-M   'P 1'
#
loop_
_entity.id
_entity.type
_entity.pdbx_description
1 polymer ?
#
loop_
_entity_poly.entity_id
_entity_poly.type
_entity_poly.pdbx_seq_one_letter_code
_entity_poly.pdbx_strand_id
1 'polypeptide(L)'
;MIFAIKPFEIHDGDGIRTTVFFKGCPLRCRWCHNPESHSFSKELFYDPDRCTACGKCATVCGANLLRDGGHILLRENCDLCGRCADACPHGAFEVVGDERNVAELAREILRDELFMKESGGGVTFSGGEPLMQVDLCVALARHLKER
;
A
#
# COMPACT_ATOMS: atom_id res chain seq x y z
N MET A 1 -3.16 8.03 5.23
CA MET A 1 -2.86 6.60 4.98
C MET A 1 -2.54 6.42 3.50
N ILE A 2 -1.47 5.69 3.19
CA ILE A 2 -1.08 5.30 1.83
C ILE A 2 -1.07 3.76 1.75
N PHE A 3 -1.02 3.21 0.54
CA PHE A 3 -0.86 1.76 0.39
C PHE A 3 0.36 1.37 -0.46
N ALA A 4 0.90 2.28 -1.28
CA ALA A 4 2.13 2.03 -2.02
C ALA A 4 2.87 3.32 -2.34
N ILE A 5 4.19 3.20 -2.54
CA ILE A 5 5.04 4.20 -3.19
C ILE A 5 5.74 3.47 -4.34
N LYS A 6 5.56 3.94 -5.56
CA LYS A 6 6.18 3.35 -6.76
C LYS A 6 7.13 4.35 -7.40
N PRO A 7 8.45 4.11 -7.31
CA PRO A 7 9.43 4.90 -8.02
C PRO A 7 9.48 4.54 -9.51
N PHE A 8 10.13 5.39 -10.30
CA PHE A 8 10.40 5.18 -11.72
C PHE A 8 9.16 5.00 -12.60
N GLU A 9 8.02 5.58 -12.22
CA GLU A 9 6.82 5.61 -13.06
C GLU A 9 7.01 6.63 -14.21
N ILE A 10 6.71 6.19 -15.44
CA ILE A 10 6.88 6.98 -16.66
C ILE A 10 5.55 7.26 -17.38
N HIS A 11 4.44 6.75 -16.83
CA HIS A 11 3.10 6.91 -17.42
C HIS A 11 2.19 7.85 -16.61
N ASP A 12 2.66 8.34 -15.46
CA ASP A 12 1.86 9.14 -14.52
C ASP A 12 2.19 10.66 -14.63
N GLY A 13 2.65 11.12 -15.79
CA GLY A 13 3.03 12.49 -16.11
C GLY A 13 4.40 12.57 -16.80
N ASP A 14 4.90 13.78 -16.99
CA ASP A 14 6.18 14.02 -17.69
C ASP A 14 7.38 13.54 -16.84
N GLY A 15 8.40 13.03 -17.51
CA GLY A 15 9.65 12.60 -16.93
C GLY A 15 9.51 11.34 -16.04
N ILE A 16 10.56 11.05 -15.28
CA ILE A 16 10.57 9.97 -14.29
C ILE A 16 9.91 10.47 -13.01
N ARG A 17 8.94 9.72 -12.50
CA ARG A 17 8.14 10.12 -11.35
C ARG A 17 8.17 9.09 -10.25
N THR A 18 7.92 9.54 -9.03
CA THR A 18 7.53 8.66 -7.93
C THR A 18 6.05 8.87 -7.67
N THR A 19 5.25 7.79 -7.80
CA THR A 19 3.82 7.83 -7.56
C THR A 19 3.50 7.35 -6.16
N VAL A 20 2.82 8.19 -5.38
CA VAL A 20 2.32 7.89 -4.03
C VAL A 20 0.85 7.49 -4.14
N PHE A 21 0.54 6.28 -3.76
CA PHE A 21 -0.80 5.71 -3.83
C PHE A 21 -1.51 5.85 -2.48
N PHE A 22 -2.48 6.73 -2.43
CA PHE A 22 -3.30 7.00 -1.25
C PHE A 22 -4.37 5.91 -1.06
N LYS A 23 -4.67 5.57 0.19
CA LYS A 23 -5.73 4.63 0.55
C LYS A 23 -6.96 5.40 1.05
N GLY A 24 -8.12 4.95 0.62
CA GLY A 24 -9.41 5.59 0.84
C GLY A 24 -9.96 6.25 -0.43
N CYS A 25 -11.07 5.71 -0.96
CA CYS A 25 -11.74 6.25 -2.13
C CYS A 25 -13.25 6.07 -2.02
N PRO A 26 -14.05 7.14 -2.08
CA PRO A 26 -15.50 7.04 -2.05
C PRO A 26 -16.08 6.62 -3.41
N LEU A 27 -15.27 6.70 -4.47
CA LEU A 27 -15.66 6.35 -5.82
C LEU A 27 -15.71 4.83 -6.01
N ARG A 28 -16.49 4.39 -7.01
CA ARG A 28 -16.63 2.99 -7.41
C ARG A 28 -16.56 2.88 -8.93
N CYS A 29 -15.45 3.38 -9.49
CA CYS A 29 -15.22 3.38 -10.93
C CYS A 29 -15.21 1.93 -11.47
N ARG A 30 -15.94 1.71 -12.55
CA ARG A 30 -16.04 0.37 -13.18
C ARG A 30 -14.70 -0.13 -13.74
N TRP A 31 -13.78 0.79 -14.00
CA TRP A 31 -12.43 0.55 -14.51
C TRP A 31 -11.35 0.80 -13.45
N CYS A 32 -11.67 0.68 -12.17
CA CYS A 32 -10.70 0.92 -11.10
C CYS A 32 -9.54 -0.07 -11.17
N HIS A 33 -8.31 0.45 -11.25
CA HIS A 33 -7.09 -0.34 -11.25
C HIS A 33 -6.58 -0.68 -9.85
N ASN A 34 -7.06 0.04 -8.82
CA ASN A 34 -6.58 -0.10 -7.46
C ASN A 34 -7.75 -0.33 -6.48
N PRO A 35 -8.51 -1.43 -6.59
CA PRO A 35 -9.65 -1.69 -5.72
C PRO A 35 -9.26 -1.84 -4.25
N GLU A 36 -8.02 -2.20 -3.95
CA GLU A 36 -7.42 -2.24 -2.62
C GLU A 36 -7.35 -0.86 -1.94
N SER A 37 -7.47 0.21 -2.72
CA SER A 37 -7.50 1.58 -2.20
C SER A 37 -8.89 2.03 -1.71
N HIS A 38 -9.93 1.25 -1.94
CA HIS A 38 -11.30 1.68 -1.64
C HIS A 38 -11.58 1.90 -0.15
N SER A 39 -11.03 1.02 0.70
CA SER A 39 -11.21 1.12 2.14
C SER A 39 -10.43 2.30 2.72
N PHE A 40 -11.04 3.01 3.66
CA PHE A 40 -10.39 4.07 4.43
C PHE A 40 -9.61 3.54 5.64
N SER A 41 -9.62 2.23 5.84
CA SER A 41 -8.92 1.56 6.93
C SER A 41 -7.88 0.59 6.41
N LYS A 42 -6.95 0.22 7.28
CA LYS A 42 -5.99 -0.86 7.06
C LYS A 42 -6.72 -2.17 6.84
N GLU A 43 -6.21 -3.02 5.93
CA GLU A 43 -6.81 -4.30 5.61
C GLU A 43 -5.75 -5.39 5.46
N LEU A 44 -6.13 -6.63 5.74
CA LEU A 44 -5.33 -7.81 5.40
C LEU A 44 -5.88 -8.44 4.13
N PHE A 45 -5.07 -8.43 3.07
CA PHE A 45 -5.32 -9.18 1.85
C PHE A 45 -4.77 -10.60 1.98
N TYR A 46 -5.52 -11.56 1.44
CA TYR A 46 -5.14 -12.96 1.37
C TYR A 46 -5.33 -13.45 -0.06
N ASP A 47 -4.25 -13.95 -0.62
CA ASP A 47 -4.20 -14.54 -1.95
C ASP A 47 -4.19 -16.08 -1.83
N PRO A 48 -5.30 -16.76 -2.11
CA PRO A 48 -5.39 -18.21 -2.02
C PRO A 48 -4.52 -18.93 -3.05
N ASP A 49 -4.22 -18.30 -4.20
CA ASP A 49 -3.43 -18.91 -5.28
C ASP A 49 -1.95 -19.05 -4.89
N ARG A 50 -1.48 -18.20 -3.98
CA ARG A 50 -0.13 -18.29 -3.40
C ARG A 50 -0.06 -19.21 -2.18
N CYS A 51 -1.20 -19.60 -1.63
CA CYS A 51 -1.24 -20.36 -0.39
C CYS A 51 -1.03 -21.86 -0.63
N THR A 52 0.02 -22.42 -0.04
CA THR A 52 0.31 -23.87 -0.07
C THR A 52 -0.22 -24.63 1.15
N ALA A 53 -1.03 -23.99 2.01
CA ALA A 53 -1.53 -24.54 3.25
C ALA A 53 -0.42 -25.07 4.19
N CYS A 54 0.78 -24.48 4.16
CA CYS A 54 1.95 -24.94 4.94
C CYS A 54 1.83 -24.72 6.46
N GLY A 55 0.85 -23.97 6.93
CA GLY A 55 0.53 -23.77 8.34
C GLY A 55 1.35 -22.73 9.09
N LYS A 56 2.40 -22.15 8.53
CA LYS A 56 3.28 -21.18 9.25
C LYS A 56 2.51 -19.98 9.81
N CYS A 57 1.52 -19.45 9.07
CA CYS A 57 0.68 -18.35 9.55
C CYS A 57 -0.13 -18.72 10.79
N ALA A 58 -0.62 -19.97 10.89
CA ALA A 58 -1.40 -20.44 12.03
C ALA A 58 -0.55 -20.58 13.31
N THR A 59 0.77 -20.77 13.20
CA THR A 59 1.65 -20.84 14.38
C THR A 59 1.89 -19.49 15.05
N VAL A 60 1.67 -18.39 14.31
CA VAL A 60 1.96 -17.01 14.77
C VAL A 60 0.71 -16.16 14.98
N CYS A 61 -0.44 -16.60 14.47
CA CYS A 61 -1.67 -15.82 14.53
C CYS A 61 -2.90 -16.72 14.61
N GLY A 62 -3.67 -16.58 15.70
CA GLY A 62 -4.87 -17.36 15.96
C GLY A 62 -6.06 -17.07 15.02
N ALA A 63 -5.96 -16.03 14.18
CA ALA A 63 -6.93 -15.77 13.11
C ALA A 63 -6.75 -16.69 11.90
N ASN A 64 -5.64 -17.46 11.84
CA ASN A 64 -5.34 -18.36 10.74
C ASN A 64 -5.49 -19.82 11.20
N LEU A 65 -6.28 -20.58 10.49
CA LEU A 65 -6.50 -22.00 10.77
C LEU A 65 -6.22 -22.84 9.52
N LEU A 66 -5.82 -24.09 9.75
CA LEU A 66 -5.81 -25.12 8.70
C LEU A 66 -6.91 -26.13 8.98
N ARG A 67 -7.72 -26.39 7.98
CA ARG A 67 -8.78 -27.39 8.05
C ARG A 67 -8.96 -28.08 6.69
N ASP A 68 -9.07 -29.38 6.71
CA ASP A 68 -9.33 -30.22 5.53
C ASP A 68 -8.32 -29.96 4.37
N GLY A 69 -7.06 -29.70 4.71
CA GLY A 69 -5.99 -29.41 3.76
C GLY A 69 -6.02 -28.00 3.16
N GLY A 70 -6.91 -27.13 3.63
CA GLY A 70 -7.04 -25.75 3.21
C GLY A 70 -6.73 -24.76 4.33
N HIS A 71 -6.57 -23.49 3.95
CA HIS A 71 -6.37 -22.37 4.88
C HIS A 71 -7.70 -21.60 5.07
N ILE A 72 -7.99 -21.23 6.31
CA ILE A 72 -9.15 -20.42 6.70
C ILE A 72 -8.65 -19.20 7.46
N LEU A 73 -9.06 -18.01 7.01
CA LEU A 73 -8.83 -16.74 7.69
C LEU A 73 -10.10 -16.30 8.43
N LEU A 74 -10.04 -16.29 9.77
CA LEU A 74 -11.08 -15.76 10.65
C LEU A 74 -10.90 -14.25 10.76
N ARG A 75 -11.55 -13.49 9.88
CA ARG A 75 -11.36 -12.03 9.80
C ARG A 75 -11.80 -11.30 11.06
N GLU A 76 -12.82 -11.82 11.76
CA GLU A 76 -13.32 -11.29 13.02
C GLU A 76 -12.30 -11.36 14.18
N ASN A 77 -11.30 -12.24 14.06
CA ASN A 77 -10.23 -12.41 15.04
C ASN A 77 -8.92 -11.70 14.61
N CYS A 78 -8.94 -10.97 13.51
CA CYS A 78 -7.75 -10.33 12.95
C CYS A 78 -7.56 -8.92 13.51
N ASP A 79 -6.43 -8.69 14.18
CA ASP A 79 -5.98 -7.40 14.71
C ASP A 79 -5.11 -6.58 13.73
N LEU A 80 -4.95 -7.06 12.49
CA LEU A 80 -4.14 -6.46 11.43
C LEU A 80 -2.66 -6.26 11.80
N CYS A 81 -2.12 -7.08 12.69
CA CYS A 81 -0.73 -6.96 13.16
C CYS A 81 0.34 -7.35 12.13
N GLY A 82 -0.02 -8.01 11.03
CA GLY A 82 0.90 -8.37 9.94
C GLY A 82 1.74 -9.63 10.17
N ARG A 83 1.76 -10.23 11.37
CA ARG A 83 2.61 -11.41 11.69
C ARG A 83 2.44 -12.58 10.72
N CYS A 84 1.22 -12.78 10.19
CA CYS A 84 0.96 -13.83 9.20
C CYS A 84 1.59 -13.50 7.83
N ALA A 85 1.69 -12.23 7.47
CA ALA A 85 2.37 -11.78 6.26
C ALA A 85 3.88 -12.02 6.38
N ASP A 86 4.49 -11.63 7.51
CA ASP A 86 5.92 -11.82 7.78
C ASP A 86 6.31 -13.31 7.82
N ALA A 87 5.42 -14.16 8.36
CA ALA A 87 5.66 -15.60 8.47
C ALA A 87 5.41 -16.38 7.18
N CYS A 88 4.74 -15.79 6.19
CA CYS A 88 4.35 -16.50 4.98
C CYS A 88 5.47 -16.55 3.93
N PRO A 89 6.09 -17.71 3.66
CA PRO A 89 7.20 -17.80 2.71
C PRO A 89 6.76 -17.64 1.25
N HIS A 90 5.45 -17.69 1.00
CA HIS A 90 4.87 -17.59 -0.34
C HIS A 90 4.22 -16.22 -0.61
N GLY A 91 4.27 -15.29 0.36
CA GLY A 91 3.66 -13.97 0.22
C GLY A 91 2.15 -14.01 -0.03
N ALA A 92 1.45 -14.99 0.58
CA ALA A 92 0.01 -15.12 0.43
C ALA A 92 -0.79 -14.08 1.24
N PHE A 93 -0.12 -13.31 2.10
CA PHE A 93 -0.75 -12.25 2.90
C PHE A 93 -0.05 -10.92 2.67
N GLU A 94 -0.84 -9.86 2.63
CA GLU A 94 -0.35 -8.50 2.56
C GLU A 94 -1.21 -7.59 3.44
N VAL A 95 -0.57 -6.77 4.26
CA VAL A 95 -1.26 -5.71 5.01
C VAL A 95 -1.24 -4.44 4.17
N VAL A 96 -2.41 -4.02 3.71
CA VAL A 96 -2.59 -2.86 2.85
C VAL A 96 -3.08 -1.68 3.66
N GLY A 97 -2.34 -0.59 3.58
CA GLY A 97 -2.59 0.64 4.32
C GLY A 97 -1.53 0.87 5.39
N ASP A 98 -0.76 1.94 5.20
CA ASP A 98 0.31 2.36 6.09
C ASP A 98 0.09 3.80 6.53
N GLU A 99 0.12 4.04 7.83
CA GLU A 99 0.05 5.38 8.42
C GLU A 99 1.47 5.89 8.64
N ARG A 100 1.87 6.81 7.78
CA ARG A 100 3.21 7.39 7.82
C ARG A 100 3.13 8.91 7.90
N ASN A 101 4.09 9.49 8.59
CA ASN A 101 4.20 10.94 8.65
C ASN A 101 4.87 11.51 7.38
N VAL A 102 4.69 12.83 7.19
CA VAL A 102 5.20 13.55 6.01
C VAL A 102 6.71 13.40 5.84
N ALA A 103 7.48 13.45 6.93
CA ALA A 103 8.93 13.39 6.86
C ALA A 103 9.44 12.00 6.41
N GLU A 104 8.79 10.93 6.84
CA GLU A 104 9.09 9.56 6.41
C GLU A 104 8.78 9.36 4.93
N LEU A 105 7.59 9.81 4.50
CA LEU A 105 7.18 9.75 3.10
C LEU A 105 8.13 10.54 2.21
N ALA A 106 8.43 11.78 2.57
CA ALA A 106 9.33 12.63 1.82
C ALA A 106 10.75 12.04 1.73
N ARG A 107 11.26 11.46 2.82
CA ARG A 107 12.58 10.81 2.82
C ARG A 107 12.65 9.65 1.84
N GLU A 108 11.59 8.84 1.76
CA GLU A 108 11.53 7.74 0.81
C GLU A 108 11.44 8.23 -0.62
N ILE A 109 10.54 9.16 -0.89
CA ILE A 109 10.33 9.75 -2.23
C ILE A 109 11.61 10.41 -2.76
N LEU A 110 12.31 11.16 -1.90
CA LEU A 110 13.52 11.89 -2.29
C LEU A 110 14.76 11.01 -2.50
N ARG A 111 14.69 9.71 -2.31
CA ARG A 111 15.79 8.80 -2.70
C ARG A 111 16.10 8.87 -4.20
N ASP A 112 15.07 9.13 -4.99
CA ASP A 112 15.16 9.17 -6.45
C ASP A 112 15.10 10.59 -7.01
N GLU A 113 15.33 11.62 -6.16
CA GLU A 113 15.24 13.05 -6.50
C GLU A 113 16.06 13.41 -7.74
N LEU A 114 17.28 12.87 -7.86
CA LEU A 114 18.17 13.15 -8.99
C LEU A 114 17.52 12.75 -10.31
N PHE A 115 16.95 11.56 -10.40
CA PHE A 115 16.28 11.09 -11.62
C PHE A 115 15.05 11.91 -11.97
N MET A 116 14.28 12.31 -10.96
CA MET A 116 13.13 13.19 -11.17
C MET A 116 13.57 14.55 -11.72
N LYS A 117 14.60 15.17 -11.14
CA LYS A 117 15.12 16.48 -11.59
C LYS A 117 15.69 16.43 -13.00
N GLU A 118 16.55 15.45 -13.31
CA GLU A 118 17.21 15.34 -14.61
C GLU A 118 16.24 15.02 -15.76
N SER A 119 15.15 14.31 -15.47
CA SER A 119 14.14 13.97 -16.47
C SER A 119 13.02 15.02 -16.61
N GLY A 120 12.99 16.06 -15.78
CA GLY A 120 11.86 16.97 -15.68
C GLY A 120 10.60 16.35 -15.08
N GLY A 121 10.77 15.27 -14.33
CA GLY A 121 9.69 14.54 -13.67
C GLY A 121 9.30 15.13 -12.31
N GLY A 122 8.90 14.27 -11.39
CA GLY A 122 8.49 14.70 -10.03
C GLY A 122 7.68 13.68 -9.27
N VAL A 123 6.71 14.14 -8.49
CA VAL A 123 5.87 13.26 -7.67
C VAL A 123 4.42 13.34 -8.14
N THR A 124 3.76 12.18 -8.22
CA THR A 124 2.34 12.06 -8.56
C THR A 124 1.58 11.49 -7.36
N PHE A 125 0.46 12.10 -7.01
CA PHE A 125 -0.48 11.59 -6.01
C PHE A 125 -1.61 10.87 -6.72
N SER A 126 -1.77 9.58 -6.41
CA SER A 126 -2.70 8.66 -7.08
C SER A 126 -3.27 7.64 -6.08
N GLY A 127 -3.73 6.49 -6.57
CA GLY A 127 -4.24 5.37 -5.77
C GLY A 127 -5.75 5.42 -5.62
N GLY A 128 -6.25 5.70 -4.42
CA GLY A 128 -7.63 6.02 -4.13
C GLY A 128 -7.96 7.44 -4.58
N GLU A 129 -8.55 8.25 -3.68
CA GLU A 129 -8.78 9.66 -3.94
C GLU A 129 -7.89 10.50 -3.01
N PRO A 130 -6.76 11.05 -3.50
CA PRO A 130 -5.83 11.82 -2.66
C PRO A 130 -6.48 13.00 -1.95
N LEU A 131 -7.47 13.65 -2.57
CA LEU A 131 -8.18 14.79 -1.97
C LEU A 131 -9.04 14.42 -0.76
N MET A 132 -9.28 13.13 -0.52
CA MET A 132 -9.88 12.68 0.75
C MET A 132 -8.90 12.82 1.94
N GLN A 133 -7.61 13.06 1.65
CA GLN A 133 -6.55 13.30 2.64
C GLN A 133 -5.81 14.61 2.31
N VAL A 134 -6.57 15.67 2.04
CA VAL A 134 -6.04 16.95 1.54
C VAL A 134 -4.93 17.52 2.42
N ASP A 135 -5.05 17.40 3.73
CA ASP A 135 -4.03 17.91 4.68
C ASP A 135 -2.69 17.20 4.48
N LEU A 136 -2.71 15.87 4.31
CA LEU A 136 -1.50 15.09 4.03
C LEU A 136 -0.92 15.45 2.67
N CYS A 137 -1.77 15.58 1.63
CA CYS A 137 -1.36 15.98 0.30
C CYS A 137 -0.67 17.35 0.29
N VAL A 138 -1.28 18.34 0.94
CA VAL A 138 -0.74 19.72 1.01
C VAL A 138 0.56 19.74 1.79
N ALA A 139 0.62 19.07 2.96
CA ALA A 139 1.81 19.02 3.78
C ALA A 139 2.98 18.35 3.06
N LEU A 140 2.72 17.21 2.40
CA LEU A 140 3.72 16.48 1.65
C LEU A 140 4.21 17.29 0.42
N ALA A 141 3.28 17.89 -0.34
CA ALA A 141 3.62 18.72 -1.49
C ALA A 141 4.48 19.94 -1.11
N ARG A 142 4.17 20.62 0.00
CA ARG A 142 4.98 21.71 0.52
C ARG A 142 6.38 21.25 0.90
N HIS A 143 6.47 20.17 1.67
CA HIS A 143 7.76 19.63 2.10
C HIS A 143 8.67 19.22 0.93
N LEU A 144 8.08 18.65 -0.13
CA LEU A 144 8.82 18.25 -1.33
C LEU A 144 9.26 19.46 -2.18
N LYS A 145 8.50 20.58 -2.17
CA LYS A 145 8.84 21.78 -2.94
C LYS A 145 9.91 22.66 -2.28
N GLU A 146 10.16 22.49 -1.00
CA GLU A 146 11.20 23.23 -0.25
C GLU A 146 12.61 22.69 -0.52
N ARG A 147 12.75 21.66 -1.36
CA ARG A 147 14.00 21.02 -1.77
C ARG A 147 14.34 21.33 -3.21
#